data_2c649c6b625e3c747d0ca829df70b184
#
_entry.id   2c649c6b625e3c747d0ca829df70b184
#
_cell.length_a   1.000
_cell.length_b   1.000
_cell.length_c   1.000
_cell.angle_alpha   90.00
_cell.angle_beta   90.00
_cell.angle_gamma   90.00
#
_symmetry.space_group_name_H-M   'P 1'
#
loop_
_entity.id
_entity.type
_entity.pdbx_description
1 polymer ?
#
loop_
_entity_poly.entity_id
_entity_poly.type
_entity_poly.pdbx_seq_one_letter_code
_entity_poly.pdbx_strand_id
1 'polypeptide(L)'
;MIKSIKGFNDILHVATSSSQPSSQWRRLENMLKEVLDQFGYEEIRLPIVEETQLFARAIGDATDIVEKEMFSFTDKSDPPTPLTLRPEGTAGAVRAVIEHNLLRGDSPKFWYMGPMFRYEQPQKGRYRQFHQLGVEAFGSELVDVEAELIAMTHMMWKRLGIDHELTLEINSLGELDERLAYRAALVEFLHNKKDLLDEDSQRRLTTNPLRILDSKDQNTQAILENAPRLADFLGEESKAHFSQLKTYLKALDIEYVVNPNLVRGLDYYNKTVFEWVTDKLGSQATVCAGGRYDGLIGQLKSIGKSADKAKAVKSDPAVGFAMGLERLLLLVQAINPMPVTTSCDIFVVVHPELYDQGLLYAQSLREARSDLRIKMSSANSLKAQMKKADKSGAKLTVILGQNEIENGTISIKTMETGEQVSQDKLWLHSAENFSL
;
A
#
# COMPACT_ATOMS: atom_id res chain seq x y z
N MET A 1 -5.57 22.40 -23.98
CA MET A 1 -6.04 21.09 -23.49
C MET A 1 -5.81 21.06 -21.99
N ILE A 2 -6.85 20.71 -21.20
CA ILE A 2 -6.74 20.52 -19.75
C ILE A 2 -5.98 19.22 -19.49
N LYS A 3 -5.03 19.24 -18.58
CA LYS A 3 -4.21 18.08 -18.18
C LYS A 3 -4.37 17.82 -16.68
N SER A 4 -4.04 16.63 -16.23
CA SER A 4 -3.94 16.30 -14.79
C SER A 4 -2.91 17.20 -14.09
N ILE A 5 -3.11 17.44 -12.82
CA ILE A 5 -2.18 18.23 -11.98
C ILE A 5 -0.88 17.43 -11.81
N LYS A 6 0.27 18.12 -11.79
CA LYS A 6 1.58 17.47 -11.60
C LYS A 6 1.61 16.61 -10.32
N GLY A 7 1.93 15.34 -10.47
CA GLY A 7 1.98 14.38 -9.38
C GLY A 7 0.64 13.68 -9.07
N PHE A 8 -0.39 13.94 -9.90
CA PHE A 8 -1.69 13.24 -9.85
C PHE A 8 -1.83 12.48 -11.18
N ASN A 9 -1.85 11.16 -11.11
CA ASN A 9 -1.81 10.32 -12.30
C ASN A 9 -3.08 9.50 -12.45
N ASP A 10 -3.56 9.37 -13.70
CA ASP A 10 -4.64 8.45 -14.02
C ASP A 10 -4.11 7.02 -14.09
N ILE A 11 -4.86 6.07 -13.57
CA ILE A 11 -4.62 4.62 -13.72
C ILE A 11 -5.55 4.12 -14.81
N LEU A 12 -5.00 3.96 -16.02
CA LEU A 12 -5.76 3.58 -17.21
C LEU A 12 -5.74 2.06 -17.43
N HIS A 13 -6.52 1.60 -18.41
CA HIS A 13 -6.52 0.20 -18.86
C HIS A 13 -5.26 -0.18 -19.66
N VAL A 14 -4.44 0.80 -20.03
CA VAL A 14 -3.14 0.66 -20.69
C VAL A 14 -2.04 1.25 -19.82
N ALA A 15 -0.80 0.79 -20.04
CA ALA A 15 0.35 1.38 -19.38
C ALA A 15 0.56 2.84 -19.83
N THR A 16 1.00 3.67 -18.91
CA THR A 16 1.44 5.04 -19.16
C THR A 16 2.89 5.23 -18.69
N SER A 17 3.47 6.40 -18.90
CA SER A 17 4.80 6.73 -18.36
C SER A 17 4.83 6.76 -16.82
N SER A 18 3.68 6.90 -16.18
CA SER A 18 3.55 7.08 -14.72
C SER A 18 2.78 5.97 -14.01
N SER A 19 2.12 5.06 -14.73
CA SER A 19 1.34 3.99 -14.13
C SER A 19 1.28 2.73 -14.98
N GLN A 20 1.20 1.59 -14.33
CA GLN A 20 0.88 0.30 -14.93
C GLN A 20 -0.62 0.18 -15.24
N PRO A 21 -1.02 -0.76 -16.11
CA PRO A 21 -2.43 -0.94 -16.46
C PRO A 21 -3.29 -1.28 -15.22
N SER A 22 -4.53 -0.78 -15.21
CA SER A 22 -5.49 -1.04 -14.11
C SER A 22 -5.76 -2.52 -13.85
N SER A 23 -5.54 -3.40 -14.84
CA SER A 23 -5.63 -4.85 -14.65
C SER A 23 -4.53 -5.40 -13.72
N GLN A 24 -3.33 -4.85 -13.78
CA GLN A 24 -2.22 -5.24 -12.90
C GLN A 24 -2.42 -4.68 -11.49
N TRP A 25 -2.93 -3.46 -11.35
CA TRP A 25 -3.36 -2.89 -10.07
C TRP A 25 -4.36 -3.80 -9.36
N ARG A 26 -5.44 -4.16 -10.03
CA ARG A 26 -6.47 -5.04 -9.48
C ARG A 26 -5.92 -6.42 -9.09
N ARG A 27 -5.01 -6.98 -9.89
CA ARG A 27 -4.38 -8.27 -9.56
C ARG A 27 -3.52 -8.17 -8.31
N LEU A 28 -2.71 -7.10 -8.19
CA LEU A 28 -1.93 -6.82 -6.99
C LEU A 28 -2.84 -6.68 -5.76
N GLU A 29 -3.84 -5.79 -5.85
CA GLU A 29 -4.77 -5.52 -4.75
C GLU A 29 -5.50 -6.79 -4.28
N ASN A 30 -6.00 -7.60 -5.21
CA ASN A 30 -6.70 -8.84 -4.87
C ASN A 30 -5.78 -9.83 -4.15
N MET A 31 -4.55 -10.02 -4.63
CA MET A 31 -3.59 -10.91 -3.98
C MET A 31 -3.22 -10.43 -2.56
N LEU A 32 -3.05 -9.10 -2.37
CA LEU A 32 -2.81 -8.53 -1.05
C LEU A 32 -4.00 -8.77 -0.10
N LYS A 33 -5.24 -8.57 -0.58
CA LYS A 33 -6.47 -8.83 0.19
C LYS A 33 -6.60 -10.28 0.60
N GLU A 34 -6.32 -11.22 -0.30
CA GLU A 34 -6.33 -12.65 0.01
C GLU A 34 -5.37 -13.02 1.16
N VAL A 35 -4.20 -12.37 1.24
CA VAL A 35 -3.28 -12.58 2.36
C VAL A 35 -3.86 -12.00 3.65
N LEU A 36 -4.40 -10.78 3.61
CA LEU A 36 -5.01 -10.13 4.77
C LEU A 36 -6.17 -10.94 5.36
N ASP A 37 -7.04 -11.48 4.48
CA ASP A 37 -8.15 -12.35 4.87
C ASP A 37 -7.65 -13.62 5.57
N GLN A 38 -6.53 -14.21 5.10
CA GLN A 38 -5.94 -15.41 5.73
C GLN A 38 -5.38 -15.14 7.12
N PHE A 39 -4.94 -13.90 7.39
CA PHE A 39 -4.50 -13.50 8.73
C PHE A 39 -5.66 -12.99 9.61
N GLY A 40 -6.88 -12.93 9.08
CA GLY A 40 -8.07 -12.49 9.82
C GLY A 40 -8.14 -11.00 10.08
N TYR A 41 -7.54 -10.18 9.22
CA TYR A 41 -7.65 -8.72 9.31
C TYR A 41 -8.87 -8.22 8.55
N GLU A 42 -9.66 -7.32 9.15
CA GLU A 42 -10.89 -6.79 8.59
C GLU A 42 -10.66 -5.46 7.85
N GLU A 43 -11.40 -5.24 6.76
CA GLU A 43 -11.32 -3.98 6.02
C GLU A 43 -11.96 -2.83 6.80
N ILE A 44 -11.23 -1.72 6.98
CA ILE A 44 -11.77 -0.44 7.43
C ILE A 44 -11.65 0.61 6.33
N ARG A 45 -12.70 1.37 6.08
CA ARG A 45 -12.70 2.47 5.09
C ARG A 45 -12.74 3.81 5.80
N LEU A 46 -11.64 4.55 5.66
CA LEU A 46 -11.42 5.82 6.34
C LEU A 46 -11.74 7.00 5.43
N PRO A 47 -12.24 8.13 5.97
CA PRO A 47 -12.38 9.38 5.23
C PRO A 47 -11.07 9.81 4.57
N ILE A 48 -11.18 10.48 3.42
CA ILE A 48 -10.03 11.07 2.72
C ILE A 48 -9.66 12.42 3.33
N VAL A 49 -10.65 13.12 3.89
CA VAL A 49 -10.51 14.43 4.52
C VAL A 49 -10.74 14.29 6.01
N GLU A 50 -9.83 14.82 6.80
CA GLU A 50 -9.89 14.87 8.26
C GLU A 50 -9.53 16.27 8.75
N GLU A 51 -9.78 16.58 10.03
CA GLU A 51 -9.29 17.81 10.63
C GLU A 51 -7.76 17.84 10.64
N THR A 52 -7.18 18.98 10.28
CA THR A 52 -5.72 19.16 10.20
C THR A 52 -5.02 18.81 11.50
N GLN A 53 -5.65 19.12 12.64
CA GLN A 53 -5.09 18.82 13.97
C GLN A 53 -4.88 17.32 14.23
N LEU A 54 -5.65 16.44 13.59
CA LEU A 54 -5.46 15.00 13.71
C LEU A 54 -4.05 14.60 13.26
N PHE A 55 -3.65 15.06 12.07
CA PHE A 55 -2.34 14.73 11.52
C PHE A 55 -1.21 15.47 12.23
N ALA A 56 -1.37 16.76 12.55
CA ALA A 56 -0.38 17.52 13.29
C ALA A 56 -0.05 16.87 14.64
N ARG A 57 -1.07 16.39 15.35
CA ARG A 57 -0.88 15.71 16.63
C ARG A 57 -0.34 14.29 16.49
N ALA A 58 -0.84 13.52 15.52
CA ALA A 58 -0.40 12.13 15.35
C ALA A 58 1.03 12.05 14.81
N ILE A 59 1.33 12.79 13.75
CA ILE A 59 2.59 12.67 12.99
C ILE A 59 3.75 13.38 13.69
N GLY A 60 3.47 14.48 14.39
CA GLY A 60 4.43 15.37 15.04
C GLY A 60 4.67 16.66 14.23
N ASP A 61 4.58 17.80 14.92
CA ASP A 61 4.67 19.14 14.34
C ASP A 61 6.01 19.40 13.61
N ALA A 62 7.10 18.74 14.02
CA ALA A 62 8.45 18.91 13.48
C ALA A 62 8.80 17.92 12.34
N THR A 63 7.80 17.30 11.71
CA THR A 63 8.02 16.39 10.57
C THR A 63 7.84 17.10 9.24
N ASP A 64 8.59 16.69 8.21
CA ASP A 64 8.45 17.28 6.87
C ASP A 64 7.01 17.17 6.34
N ILE A 65 6.29 16.10 6.70
CA ILE A 65 4.89 15.90 6.30
C ILE A 65 4.01 17.04 6.82
N VAL A 66 4.09 17.35 8.12
CA VAL A 66 3.25 18.37 8.74
C VAL A 66 3.71 19.78 8.34
N GLU A 67 5.02 20.03 8.28
CA GLU A 67 5.56 21.35 7.95
C GLU A 67 5.31 21.77 6.50
N LYS A 68 5.38 20.83 5.52
CA LYS A 68 5.51 21.17 4.10
C LYS A 68 4.66 20.34 3.14
N GLU A 69 4.22 19.15 3.52
CA GLU A 69 3.68 18.18 2.57
C GLU A 69 2.16 17.99 2.64
N MET A 70 1.48 18.54 3.64
CA MET A 70 0.02 18.44 3.74
C MET A 70 -0.70 19.30 2.71
N PHE A 71 -1.77 18.73 2.09
CA PHE A 71 -2.75 19.48 1.32
C PHE A 71 -3.86 19.93 2.26
N SER A 72 -3.76 21.17 2.78
CA SER A 72 -4.70 21.71 3.75
C SER A 72 -5.54 22.83 3.16
N PHE A 73 -6.78 22.95 3.63
CA PHE A 73 -7.74 23.97 3.26
C PHE A 73 -8.69 24.20 4.44
N THR A 74 -9.60 25.15 4.34
CA THR A 74 -10.64 25.39 5.35
C THR A 74 -12.01 25.06 4.77
N ASP A 75 -12.91 24.58 5.62
CA ASP A 75 -14.31 24.41 5.26
C ASP A 75 -15.07 25.74 5.25
N LYS A 76 -16.40 25.67 5.10
CA LYS A 76 -17.29 26.84 5.06
C LYS A 76 -18.02 27.07 6.38
N SER A 77 -17.63 26.42 7.46
CA SER A 77 -18.20 26.62 8.80
C SER A 77 -17.83 27.97 9.37
N ASP A 78 -18.50 28.41 10.42
CA ASP A 78 -18.21 29.65 11.15
C ASP A 78 -18.03 29.31 12.66
N PRO A 79 -16.83 29.36 13.21
CA PRO A 79 -15.54 29.66 12.53
C PRO A 79 -15.08 28.55 11.58
N PRO A 80 -14.29 28.88 10.52
CA PRO A 80 -13.79 27.90 9.57
C PRO A 80 -12.91 26.84 10.22
N THR A 81 -13.12 25.55 9.89
CA THR A 81 -12.34 24.43 10.39
C THR A 81 -11.21 24.08 9.42
N PRO A 82 -9.95 24.01 9.86
CA PRO A 82 -8.85 23.52 9.04
C PRO A 82 -8.99 22.03 8.74
N LEU A 83 -9.00 21.68 7.45
CA LEU A 83 -9.11 20.34 6.92
C LEU A 83 -7.89 19.95 6.11
N THR A 84 -7.58 18.66 6.04
CA THR A 84 -6.42 18.14 5.31
C THR A 84 -6.79 16.87 4.56
N LEU A 85 -6.33 16.75 3.31
CA LEU A 85 -6.31 15.47 2.60
C LEU A 85 -5.30 14.54 3.30
N ARG A 86 -5.72 13.35 3.70
CA ARG A 86 -4.91 12.42 4.50
C ARG A 86 -3.53 12.13 3.88
N PRO A 87 -2.42 12.43 4.58
CA PRO A 87 -1.08 12.13 4.10
C PRO A 87 -0.64 10.69 4.39
N GLU A 88 -1.37 9.99 5.27
CA GLU A 88 -1.20 8.61 5.71
C GLU A 88 -2.52 8.10 6.33
N GLY A 89 -2.62 6.82 6.69
CA GLY A 89 -3.88 6.24 7.16
C GLY A 89 -3.93 5.91 8.65
N THR A 90 -2.79 5.77 9.32
CA THR A 90 -2.71 5.34 10.73
C THR A 90 -3.46 6.29 11.68
N ALA A 91 -3.28 7.60 11.51
CA ALA A 91 -3.98 8.60 12.33
C ALA A 91 -5.51 8.48 12.19
N GLY A 92 -6.00 8.30 10.95
CA GLY A 92 -7.42 8.08 10.67
C GLY A 92 -7.94 6.78 11.28
N ALA A 93 -7.16 5.69 11.22
CA ALA A 93 -7.51 4.41 11.84
C ALA A 93 -7.59 4.53 13.36
N VAL A 94 -6.61 5.16 14.00
CA VAL A 94 -6.61 5.41 15.44
C VAL A 94 -7.78 6.30 15.85
N ARG A 95 -8.08 7.37 15.09
CA ARG A 95 -9.25 8.22 15.35
C ARG A 95 -10.55 7.39 15.29
N ALA A 96 -10.72 6.54 14.29
CA ALA A 96 -11.90 5.69 14.14
C ALA A 96 -12.04 4.70 15.31
N VAL A 97 -10.95 4.07 15.73
CA VAL A 97 -10.91 3.16 16.89
C VAL A 97 -11.32 3.87 18.18
N ILE A 98 -10.87 5.11 18.39
CA ILE A 98 -11.24 5.93 19.55
C ILE A 98 -12.72 6.36 19.49
N GLU A 99 -13.15 6.93 18.36
CA GLU A 99 -14.49 7.48 18.15
C GLU A 99 -15.58 6.42 18.32
N HIS A 100 -15.35 5.24 17.75
CA HIS A 100 -16.29 4.12 17.80
C HIS A 100 -16.07 3.17 18.97
N ASN A 101 -15.11 3.49 19.87
CA ASN A 101 -14.83 2.71 21.09
C ASN A 101 -14.54 1.23 20.81
N LEU A 102 -13.78 0.94 19.75
CA LEU A 102 -13.55 -0.42 19.25
C LEU A 102 -12.60 -1.26 20.12
N LEU A 103 -11.89 -0.63 21.07
CA LEU A 103 -10.97 -1.32 22.01
C LEU A 103 -11.69 -1.88 23.24
N ARG A 104 -13.00 -1.71 23.37
CA ARG A 104 -13.71 -2.12 24.56
C ARG A 104 -13.92 -3.64 24.58
N GLY A 105 -12.97 -4.33 25.21
CA GLY A 105 -13.04 -5.79 25.37
C GLY A 105 -12.58 -6.59 24.15
N ASP A 106 -11.92 -5.94 23.21
CA ASP A 106 -11.41 -6.55 21.99
C ASP A 106 -10.02 -6.03 21.61
N SER A 107 -9.34 -6.75 20.73
CA SER A 107 -8.05 -6.40 20.12
C SER A 107 -8.21 -6.38 18.59
N PRO A 108 -8.83 -5.34 18.04
CA PRO A 108 -9.17 -5.30 16.63
C PRO A 108 -7.95 -5.22 15.73
N LYS A 109 -8.04 -5.89 14.59
CA LYS A 109 -7.03 -5.94 13.54
C LYS A 109 -7.65 -5.47 12.23
N PHE A 110 -7.14 -4.36 11.69
CA PHE A 110 -7.71 -3.72 10.51
C PHE A 110 -6.68 -3.57 9.39
N TRP A 111 -7.18 -3.55 8.17
CA TRP A 111 -6.45 -3.04 7.03
C TRP A 111 -7.29 -2.01 6.26
N TYR A 112 -6.61 -1.08 5.62
CA TYR A 112 -7.22 -0.10 4.73
C TYR A 112 -6.39 0.04 3.46
N MET A 113 -7.05 0.39 2.36
CA MET A 113 -6.40 0.63 1.08
C MET A 113 -7.03 1.85 0.41
N GLY A 114 -6.20 2.73 -0.15
CA GLY A 114 -6.71 3.88 -0.87
C GLY A 114 -5.69 5.00 -1.08
N PRO A 115 -6.15 6.13 -1.65
CA PRO A 115 -5.29 7.25 -1.98
C PRO A 115 -4.83 8.01 -0.73
N MET A 116 -3.56 8.44 -0.76
CA MET A 116 -2.92 9.36 0.17
C MET A 116 -2.35 10.55 -0.59
N PHE A 117 -2.11 11.66 0.11
CA PHE A 117 -1.76 12.93 -0.51
C PHE A 117 -0.60 13.60 0.21
N ARG A 118 0.52 13.83 -0.51
CA ARG A 118 1.69 14.56 0.02
C ARG A 118 2.24 15.51 -1.04
N TYR A 119 2.48 16.75 -0.69
CA TYR A 119 3.05 17.76 -1.58
C TYR A 119 4.56 17.56 -1.75
N GLU A 120 4.94 16.38 -2.23
CA GLU A 120 6.32 16.03 -2.50
C GLU A 120 6.75 16.41 -3.93
N GLN A 121 8.07 16.40 -4.16
CA GLN A 121 8.59 16.50 -5.52
C GLN A 121 8.34 15.19 -6.26
N PRO A 122 7.52 15.19 -7.34
CA PRO A 122 7.21 13.96 -8.05
C PRO A 122 8.44 13.36 -8.73
N GLN A 123 8.60 12.03 -8.54
CA GLN A 123 9.58 11.21 -9.21
C GLN A 123 9.00 9.81 -9.43
N LYS A 124 9.72 8.92 -10.12
CA LYS A 124 9.24 7.56 -10.41
C LYS A 124 8.90 6.82 -9.10
N GLY A 125 7.64 6.38 -8.96
CA GLY A 125 7.14 5.70 -7.75
C GLY A 125 6.89 6.61 -6.54
N ARG A 126 6.95 7.94 -6.71
CA ARG A 126 6.66 8.92 -5.66
C ARG A 126 5.83 10.06 -6.27
N TYR A 127 4.56 10.10 -5.91
CA TYR A 127 3.59 11.02 -6.47
C TYR A 127 2.92 11.83 -5.37
N ARG A 128 2.24 12.91 -5.74
CA ARG A 128 1.49 13.75 -4.80
C ARG A 128 0.17 13.13 -4.38
N GLN A 129 -0.45 12.37 -5.28
CA GLN A 129 -1.48 11.38 -4.96
C GLN A 129 -0.88 10.00 -5.23
N PHE A 130 -0.90 9.14 -4.23
CA PHE A 130 -0.41 7.77 -4.29
C PHE A 130 -1.32 6.86 -3.48
N HIS A 131 -1.19 5.54 -3.64
CA HIS A 131 -2.02 4.57 -2.94
C HIS A 131 -1.19 3.83 -1.90
N GLN A 132 -1.78 3.65 -0.73
CA GLN A 132 -1.21 2.80 0.32
C GLN A 132 -2.17 1.68 0.69
N LEU A 133 -1.59 0.52 0.99
CA LEU A 133 -2.16 -0.47 1.89
C LEU A 133 -1.55 -0.20 3.27
N GLY A 134 -2.39 -0.04 4.28
CA GLY A 134 -1.99 0.01 5.67
C GLY A 134 -2.68 -1.08 6.48
N VAL A 135 -2.00 -1.56 7.50
CA VAL A 135 -2.45 -2.62 8.41
C VAL A 135 -2.16 -2.20 9.83
N GLU A 136 -3.15 -2.29 10.70
CA GLU A 136 -3.06 -1.84 12.09
C GLU A 136 -3.65 -2.91 13.02
N ALA A 137 -2.93 -3.26 14.07
CA ALA A 137 -3.36 -4.15 15.14
C ALA A 137 -3.31 -3.41 16.48
N PHE A 138 -4.35 -3.54 17.26
CA PHE A 138 -4.53 -2.80 18.49
C PHE A 138 -4.71 -3.72 19.70
N GLY A 139 -4.36 -3.24 20.89
CA GLY A 139 -4.69 -3.87 22.17
C GLY A 139 -3.72 -4.95 22.65
N SER A 140 -2.67 -5.32 21.89
CA SER A 140 -1.67 -6.30 22.32
C SER A 140 -0.33 -5.64 22.69
N GLU A 141 0.16 -5.90 23.89
CA GLU A 141 1.52 -5.53 24.35
C GLU A 141 2.58 -6.55 23.90
N LEU A 142 2.15 -7.72 23.43
CA LEU A 142 3.03 -8.83 23.10
C LEU A 142 3.69 -8.62 21.73
N VAL A 143 4.92 -9.07 21.61
CA VAL A 143 5.75 -8.96 20.40
C VAL A 143 5.36 -9.95 19.29
N ASP A 144 4.45 -10.88 19.57
CA ASP A 144 3.91 -11.82 18.61
C ASP A 144 3.20 -11.13 17.44
N VAL A 145 2.55 -9.99 17.70
CA VAL A 145 1.86 -9.21 16.67
C VAL A 145 2.84 -8.58 15.68
N GLU A 146 3.99 -8.05 16.14
CA GLU A 146 5.05 -7.58 15.22
C GLU A 146 5.58 -8.71 14.34
N ALA A 147 5.80 -9.89 14.93
CA ALA A 147 6.24 -11.06 14.17
C ALA A 147 5.18 -11.51 13.16
N GLU A 148 3.89 -11.47 13.52
CA GLU A 148 2.76 -11.76 12.63
C GLU A 148 2.72 -10.77 11.44
N LEU A 149 2.84 -9.47 11.69
CA LEU A 149 2.84 -8.45 10.64
C LEU A 149 4.02 -8.60 9.66
N ILE A 150 5.20 -8.93 10.19
CA ILE A 150 6.38 -9.20 9.37
C ILE A 150 6.18 -10.50 8.56
N ALA A 151 5.63 -11.56 9.16
CA ALA A 151 5.31 -12.81 8.46
C ALA A 151 4.27 -12.60 7.37
N MET A 152 3.24 -11.79 7.63
CA MET A 152 2.24 -11.39 6.63
C MET A 152 2.87 -10.71 5.42
N THR A 153 3.72 -9.71 5.65
CA THR A 153 4.42 -9.03 4.56
C THR A 153 5.35 -9.97 3.81
N HIS A 154 6.10 -10.83 4.51
CA HIS A 154 6.94 -11.83 3.88
C HIS A 154 6.14 -12.81 2.99
N MET A 155 4.96 -13.24 3.44
CA MET A 155 4.04 -14.04 2.62
C MET A 155 3.57 -13.29 1.37
N MET A 156 3.28 -11.99 1.48
CA MET A 156 2.95 -11.14 0.32
C MET A 156 4.10 -11.13 -0.70
N TRP A 157 5.34 -10.98 -0.23
CA TRP A 157 6.52 -10.98 -1.10
C TRP A 157 6.72 -12.32 -1.80
N LYS A 158 6.59 -13.44 -1.11
CA LYS A 158 6.67 -14.79 -1.69
C LYS A 158 5.59 -14.99 -2.77
N ARG A 159 4.35 -14.59 -2.52
CA ARG A 159 3.28 -14.70 -3.53
C ARG A 159 3.51 -13.83 -4.77
N LEU A 160 4.15 -12.67 -4.59
CA LEU A 160 4.55 -11.80 -5.68
C LEU A 160 5.82 -12.29 -6.39
N GLY A 161 6.56 -13.23 -5.80
CA GLY A 161 7.83 -13.73 -6.33
C GLY A 161 8.96 -12.69 -6.30
N ILE A 162 8.96 -11.84 -5.27
CA ILE A 162 9.95 -10.75 -5.09
C ILE A 162 10.69 -10.82 -3.75
N ASP A 163 10.43 -11.83 -2.94
CA ASP A 163 11.01 -12.00 -1.60
C ASP A 163 12.53 -11.99 -1.59
N HIS A 164 13.16 -12.59 -2.61
CA HIS A 164 14.61 -12.66 -2.78
C HIS A 164 15.29 -11.31 -3.12
N GLU A 165 14.53 -10.27 -3.44
CA GLU A 165 15.02 -8.92 -3.76
C GLU A 165 14.69 -7.91 -2.64
N LEU A 166 14.20 -8.40 -1.52
CA LEU A 166 13.83 -7.59 -0.38
C LEU A 166 14.61 -8.00 0.87
N THR A 167 15.20 -7.03 1.53
CA THR A 167 15.87 -7.21 2.82
C THR A 167 14.99 -6.64 3.92
N LEU A 168 14.75 -7.42 4.97
CA LEU A 168 14.11 -6.94 6.20
C LEU A 168 15.15 -6.26 7.08
N GLU A 169 14.97 -4.99 7.34
CA GLU A 169 15.70 -4.25 8.37
C GLU A 169 14.84 -4.05 9.61
N ILE A 170 15.39 -4.29 10.78
CA ILE A 170 14.70 -4.11 12.07
C ILE A 170 15.55 -3.28 13.03
N ASN A 171 14.88 -2.54 13.91
CA ASN A 171 15.53 -1.86 15.04
C ASN A 171 14.55 -1.75 16.21
N SER A 172 15.07 -1.38 17.39
CA SER A 172 14.27 -0.99 18.53
C SER A 172 14.54 0.47 18.89
N LEU A 173 13.48 1.27 18.95
CA LEU A 173 13.56 2.67 19.41
C LEU A 173 13.43 2.80 20.94
N GLY A 174 13.21 1.69 21.62
CA GLY A 174 13.00 1.68 23.07
C GLY A 174 11.73 2.39 23.50
N GLU A 175 11.60 2.58 24.80
CA GLU A 175 10.55 3.39 25.40
C GLU A 175 10.88 4.90 25.33
N LEU A 176 9.93 5.74 25.71
CA LEU A 176 10.07 7.19 25.59
C LEU A 176 11.25 7.76 26.38
N ASP A 177 11.44 7.31 27.62
CA ASP A 177 12.52 7.74 28.51
C ASP A 177 13.90 7.30 28.01
N GLU A 178 14.02 6.06 27.52
CA GLU A 178 15.22 5.51 26.88
C GLU A 178 15.60 6.33 25.62
N ARG A 179 14.59 6.63 24.79
CA ARG A 179 14.76 7.45 23.59
C ARG A 179 15.13 8.90 23.91
N LEU A 180 14.59 9.48 24.98
CA LEU A 180 14.95 10.83 25.42
C LEU A 180 16.40 10.88 25.94
N ALA A 181 16.85 9.88 26.68
CA ALA A 181 18.23 9.75 27.14
C ALA A 181 19.18 9.63 25.95
N TYR A 182 18.88 8.76 24.98
CA TYR A 182 19.66 8.63 23.75
C TYR A 182 19.70 9.93 22.93
N ARG A 183 18.54 10.59 22.76
CA ARG A 183 18.45 11.88 22.07
C ARG A 183 19.37 12.91 22.68
N ALA A 184 19.42 13.02 24.01
CA ALA A 184 20.30 13.96 24.69
C ALA A 184 21.78 13.66 24.41
N ALA A 185 22.21 12.41 24.49
CA ALA A 185 23.58 11.99 24.16
C ALA A 185 23.94 12.23 22.68
N LEU A 186 23.02 11.95 21.76
CA LEU A 186 23.20 12.18 20.33
C LEU A 186 23.34 13.69 20.02
N VAL A 187 22.51 14.54 20.62
CA VAL A 187 22.59 16.00 20.48
C VAL A 187 23.91 16.53 21.00
N GLU A 188 24.35 16.10 22.18
CA GLU A 188 25.65 16.48 22.75
C GLU A 188 26.81 16.09 21.82
N PHE A 189 26.81 14.86 21.30
CA PHE A 189 27.81 14.37 20.37
C PHE A 189 27.83 15.18 19.06
N LEU A 190 26.69 15.45 18.46
CA LEU A 190 26.57 16.16 17.17
C LEU A 190 26.78 17.67 17.32
N HIS A 191 26.49 18.26 18.49
CA HIS A 191 26.67 19.69 18.73
C HIS A 191 28.13 20.09 18.55
N ASN A 192 29.06 19.26 19.02
CA ASN A 192 30.50 19.47 18.87
C ASN A 192 31.01 19.30 17.42
N LYS A 193 30.18 18.83 16.51
CA LYS A 193 30.50 18.56 15.09
C LYS A 193 29.55 19.28 14.14
N LYS A 194 28.76 20.26 14.64
CA LYS A 194 27.69 20.91 13.90
C LYS A 194 28.13 21.46 12.55
N ASP A 195 29.31 22.10 12.48
CA ASP A 195 29.82 22.74 11.27
C ASP A 195 30.26 21.72 10.20
N LEU A 196 30.34 20.43 10.54
CA LEU A 196 30.69 19.35 9.63
C LEU A 196 29.46 18.62 9.08
N LEU A 197 28.28 18.92 9.62
CA LEU A 197 27.02 18.32 9.17
C LEU A 197 26.47 19.07 7.92
N ASP A 198 25.70 18.35 7.09
CA ASP A 198 24.94 18.96 6.01
C ASP A 198 23.87 19.95 6.55
N GLU A 199 23.38 20.88 5.70
CA GLU A 199 22.45 21.95 6.10
C GLU A 199 21.14 21.40 6.72
N ASP A 200 20.60 20.31 6.16
CA ASP A 200 19.38 19.66 6.69
C ASP A 200 19.64 19.05 8.06
N SER A 201 20.79 18.40 8.25
CA SER A 201 21.21 17.82 9.52
C SER A 201 21.46 18.90 10.58
N GLN A 202 22.05 20.04 10.21
CA GLN A 202 22.20 21.18 11.11
C GLN A 202 20.85 21.74 11.59
N ARG A 203 19.87 21.86 10.71
CA ARG A 203 18.49 22.26 11.06
C ARG A 203 17.83 21.22 11.98
N ARG A 204 17.95 19.94 11.63
CA ARG A 204 17.37 18.82 12.38
C ARG A 204 17.95 18.66 13.77
N LEU A 205 19.17 19.12 14.00
CA LEU A 205 19.82 19.06 15.33
C LEU A 205 18.98 19.76 16.41
N THR A 206 18.25 20.80 16.06
CA THR A 206 17.38 21.54 16.99
C THR A 206 15.92 21.07 16.96
N THR A 207 15.44 20.57 15.84
CA THR A 207 14.03 20.22 15.64
C THR A 207 13.78 18.72 15.87
N ASN A 208 14.48 17.85 15.14
CA ASN A 208 14.32 16.39 15.23
C ASN A 208 15.67 15.66 15.02
N PRO A 209 16.53 15.61 16.07
CA PRO A 209 17.89 15.07 15.98
C PRO A 209 17.94 13.61 15.52
N LEU A 210 16.96 12.79 15.86
CA LEU A 210 16.94 11.37 15.45
C LEU A 210 16.88 11.21 13.93
N ARG A 211 16.28 12.16 13.22
CA ARG A 211 16.22 12.16 11.75
C ARG A 211 17.58 12.40 11.08
N ILE A 212 18.59 12.80 11.82
CA ILE A 212 19.96 12.93 11.30
C ILE A 212 20.54 11.54 11.00
N LEU A 213 20.13 10.50 11.74
CA LEU A 213 20.57 9.12 11.53
C LEU A 213 20.23 8.59 10.12
N ASP A 214 19.19 9.12 9.48
CA ASP A 214 18.76 8.78 8.11
C ASP A 214 19.35 9.71 7.03
N SER A 215 20.37 10.52 7.37
CA SER A 215 21.03 11.38 6.40
C SER A 215 21.69 10.56 5.29
N LYS A 216 21.58 11.05 4.05
CA LYS A 216 22.23 10.47 2.87
C LYS A 216 23.56 11.16 2.54
N ASP A 217 23.92 12.21 3.27
CA ASP A 217 25.19 12.91 3.11
C ASP A 217 26.35 12.07 3.65
N GLN A 218 27.37 11.89 2.81
CA GLN A 218 28.51 11.01 3.13
C GLN A 218 29.32 11.49 4.35
N ASN A 219 29.49 12.82 4.52
CA ASN A 219 30.23 13.36 5.65
C ASN A 219 29.45 13.14 6.95
N THR A 220 28.14 13.40 6.92
CA THR A 220 27.26 13.16 8.06
C THR A 220 27.22 11.68 8.43
N GLN A 221 27.16 10.77 7.45
CA GLN A 221 27.24 9.32 7.69
C GLN A 221 28.56 8.91 8.37
N ALA A 222 29.70 9.42 7.88
CA ALA A 222 31.00 9.15 8.50
C ALA A 222 31.09 9.65 9.96
N ILE A 223 30.46 10.78 10.26
CA ILE A 223 30.35 11.28 11.64
C ILE A 223 29.50 10.33 12.50
N LEU A 224 28.39 9.83 11.95
CA LEU A 224 27.44 8.96 12.66
C LEU A 224 28.01 7.57 12.97
N GLU A 225 29.05 7.10 12.27
CA GLU A 225 29.74 5.84 12.61
C GLU A 225 30.25 5.82 14.05
N ASN A 226 30.62 6.99 14.60
CA ASN A 226 31.15 7.16 15.95
C ASN A 226 30.11 7.74 16.93
N ALA A 227 28.86 7.86 16.51
CA ALA A 227 27.78 8.37 17.37
C ALA A 227 27.38 7.34 18.45
N PRO A 228 26.81 7.80 19.58
CA PRO A 228 26.18 6.91 20.54
C PRO A 228 25.14 6.02 19.83
N ARG A 229 25.03 4.76 20.25
CA ARG A 229 24.05 3.83 19.69
C ARG A 229 22.83 3.72 20.59
N LEU A 230 21.64 3.76 20.01
CA LEU A 230 20.40 3.62 20.75
C LEU A 230 20.36 2.32 21.59
N ALA A 231 20.94 1.25 21.07
CA ALA A 231 21.01 -0.04 21.75
C ALA A 231 21.67 0.02 23.16
N ASP A 232 22.59 0.99 23.39
CA ASP A 232 23.28 1.17 24.66
C ASP A 232 22.40 1.85 25.73
N PHE A 233 21.27 2.45 25.29
CA PHE A 233 20.32 3.15 26.15
C PHE A 233 19.06 2.33 26.45
N LEU A 234 18.88 1.18 25.79
CA LEU A 234 17.74 0.30 26.02
C LEU A 234 17.80 -0.34 27.41
N GLY A 235 16.70 -0.28 28.14
CA GLY A 235 16.49 -1.00 29.37
C GLY A 235 16.23 -2.51 29.13
N GLU A 236 16.15 -3.25 30.21
CA GLU A 236 16.02 -4.70 30.14
C GLU A 236 14.71 -5.16 29.46
N GLU A 237 13.61 -4.42 29.65
CA GLU A 237 12.33 -4.73 29.00
C GLU A 237 12.41 -4.56 27.49
N SER A 238 12.93 -3.43 27.00
CA SER A 238 13.11 -3.16 25.57
C SER A 238 14.07 -4.15 24.93
N LYS A 239 15.15 -4.53 25.62
CA LYS A 239 16.08 -5.57 25.16
C LYS A 239 15.41 -6.94 25.08
N ALA A 240 14.64 -7.33 26.08
CA ALA A 240 13.91 -8.59 26.11
C ALA A 240 12.87 -8.66 24.99
N HIS A 241 12.09 -7.60 24.79
CA HIS A 241 11.11 -7.47 23.71
C HIS A 241 11.78 -7.64 22.34
N PHE A 242 12.86 -6.92 22.07
CA PHE A 242 13.59 -7.01 20.80
C PHE A 242 14.28 -8.37 20.60
N SER A 243 14.77 -8.99 21.67
CA SER A 243 15.32 -10.35 21.64
C SER A 243 14.26 -11.39 21.32
N GLN A 244 13.05 -11.24 21.85
CA GLN A 244 11.93 -12.13 21.58
C GLN A 244 11.47 -12.02 20.11
N LEU A 245 11.42 -10.79 19.55
CA LEU A 245 11.14 -10.60 18.13
C LEU A 245 12.12 -11.39 17.25
N LYS A 246 13.42 -11.26 17.52
CA LYS A 246 14.46 -11.99 16.79
C LYS A 246 14.29 -13.50 16.88
N THR A 247 13.86 -14.00 18.04
CA THR A 247 13.56 -15.43 18.24
C THR A 247 12.38 -15.89 17.37
N TYR A 248 11.32 -15.09 17.30
CA TYR A 248 10.16 -15.41 16.47
C TYR A 248 10.48 -15.35 14.97
N LEU A 249 11.22 -14.33 14.52
CA LEU A 249 11.64 -14.25 13.12
C LEU A 249 12.50 -15.44 12.70
N LYS A 250 13.41 -15.88 13.58
CA LYS A 250 14.20 -17.10 13.35
C LYS A 250 13.35 -18.34 13.28
N ALA A 251 12.33 -18.49 14.14
CA ALA A 251 11.40 -19.62 14.12
C ALA A 251 10.54 -19.67 12.85
N LEU A 252 10.27 -18.49 12.27
CA LEU A 252 9.52 -18.31 11.01
C LEU A 252 10.41 -18.42 9.75
N ASP A 253 11.71 -18.66 9.92
CA ASP A 253 12.70 -18.70 8.84
C ASP A 253 12.71 -17.40 8.01
N ILE A 254 12.61 -16.26 8.70
CA ILE A 254 12.67 -14.90 8.12
C ILE A 254 14.00 -14.28 8.45
N GLU A 255 14.84 -14.08 7.43
CA GLU A 255 16.11 -13.40 7.57
C GLU A 255 15.91 -11.90 7.78
N TYR A 256 16.79 -11.28 8.57
CA TYR A 256 16.75 -9.85 8.87
C TYR A 256 18.14 -9.28 9.13
N VAL A 257 18.24 -7.97 8.98
CA VAL A 257 19.39 -7.16 9.35
C VAL A 257 18.98 -6.22 10.50
N VAL A 258 19.79 -6.17 11.56
CA VAL A 258 19.61 -5.14 12.60
C VAL A 258 20.30 -3.88 12.12
N ASN A 259 19.50 -2.85 11.78
CA ASN A 259 20.01 -1.56 11.35
C ASN A 259 19.93 -0.54 12.49
N PRO A 260 21.04 -0.20 13.18
CA PRO A 260 21.03 0.72 14.32
C PRO A 260 20.64 2.16 13.96
N ASN A 261 20.70 2.52 12.69
CA ASN A 261 20.33 3.84 12.19
C ASN A 261 18.87 3.89 11.69
N LEU A 262 18.16 2.76 11.69
CA LEU A 262 16.77 2.73 11.28
C LEU A 262 15.90 3.51 12.26
N VAL A 263 15.41 4.65 11.79
CA VAL A 263 14.41 5.49 12.46
C VAL A 263 13.27 5.76 11.49
N ARG A 264 12.11 6.18 11.99
CA ARG A 264 10.93 6.40 11.16
C ARG A 264 10.67 7.89 10.92
N GLY A 265 10.01 8.19 9.81
CA GLY A 265 9.61 9.55 9.42
C GLY A 265 8.49 10.17 10.26
N LEU A 266 7.95 9.42 11.20
CA LEU A 266 6.81 9.77 12.04
C LEU A 266 7.22 9.57 13.51
N ASP A 267 6.88 10.52 14.37
CA ASP A 267 7.43 10.57 15.74
C ASP A 267 6.70 9.66 16.75
N TYR A 268 5.61 9.03 16.34
CA TYR A 268 4.78 8.21 17.23
C TYR A 268 5.35 6.83 17.55
N TYR A 269 6.36 6.36 16.81
CA TYR A 269 6.90 5.00 17.02
C TYR A 269 7.66 4.85 18.34
N ASN A 270 7.55 3.66 18.95
CA ASN A 270 8.35 3.17 20.06
C ASN A 270 8.68 1.68 19.86
N LYS A 271 9.55 1.13 20.71
CA LYS A 271 9.98 -0.28 20.61
C LYS A 271 10.36 -0.68 19.19
N THR A 272 9.69 -1.67 18.61
CA THR A 272 10.01 -2.22 17.29
C THR A 272 9.71 -1.26 16.14
N VAL A 273 10.69 -1.10 15.24
CA VAL A 273 10.49 -0.55 13.89
C VAL A 273 11.09 -1.50 12.86
N PHE A 274 10.49 -1.56 11.68
CA PHE A 274 10.98 -2.40 10.58
C PHE A 274 10.74 -1.77 9.22
N GLU A 275 11.58 -2.13 8.26
CA GLU A 275 11.44 -1.77 6.85
C GLU A 275 11.81 -2.95 5.96
N TRP A 276 11.08 -3.10 4.87
CA TRP A 276 11.47 -3.92 3.74
C TRP A 276 12.08 -3.03 2.67
N VAL A 277 13.36 -3.25 2.40
CA VAL A 277 14.16 -2.42 1.48
C VAL A 277 14.65 -3.21 0.29
N THR A 278 14.90 -2.51 -0.83
CA THR A 278 15.45 -3.08 -2.07
C THR A 278 16.36 -2.10 -2.77
N ASP A 279 17.35 -2.58 -3.51
CA ASP A 279 18.23 -1.77 -4.38
C ASP A 279 17.64 -1.55 -5.79
N LYS A 280 16.56 -2.25 -6.16
CA LYS A 280 15.95 -2.21 -7.50
C LYS A 280 15.18 -0.93 -7.81
N LEU A 281 14.89 -0.11 -6.81
CA LEU A 281 14.12 1.14 -6.94
C LEU A 281 15.00 2.40 -6.78
N GLY A 282 16.30 2.27 -6.91
CA GLY A 282 17.26 3.39 -6.80
C GLY A 282 17.30 3.98 -5.38
N SER A 283 17.34 5.31 -5.26
CA SER A 283 17.41 6.01 -3.96
C SER A 283 16.17 5.83 -3.07
N GLN A 284 15.13 5.18 -3.57
CA GLN A 284 13.86 4.96 -2.86
C GLN A 284 13.75 3.50 -2.41
N ALA A 285 14.67 3.06 -1.56
CA ALA A 285 14.83 1.67 -1.17
C ALA A 285 13.62 1.05 -0.46
N THR A 286 12.92 1.80 0.40
CA THR A 286 11.82 1.28 1.24
C THR A 286 10.56 0.99 0.44
N VAL A 287 10.05 -0.23 0.50
CA VAL A 287 8.80 -0.69 -0.12
C VAL A 287 7.65 -0.75 0.89
N CYS A 288 7.95 -1.27 2.08
CA CYS A 288 7.01 -1.40 3.19
C CYS A 288 7.71 -1.05 4.48
N ALA A 289 7.00 -0.40 5.39
CA ALA A 289 7.59 0.00 6.65
C ALA A 289 6.55 0.12 7.76
N GLY A 290 6.95 -0.22 8.98
CA GLY A 290 6.06 -0.23 10.13
C GLY A 290 6.78 -0.23 11.46
N GLY A 291 6.00 -0.48 12.50
CA GLY A 291 6.49 -0.57 13.88
C GLY A 291 5.39 -0.38 14.90
N ARG A 292 5.79 -0.44 16.17
CA ARG A 292 4.93 -0.23 17.34
C ARG A 292 4.78 1.26 17.66
N TYR A 293 3.59 1.65 18.09
CA TYR A 293 3.25 3.04 18.41
C TYR A 293 2.25 3.15 19.59
N ASP A 294 2.60 2.56 20.71
CA ASP A 294 1.75 2.42 21.91
C ASP A 294 1.26 3.75 22.50
N GLY A 295 2.00 4.85 22.27
CA GLY A 295 1.64 6.19 22.78
C GLY A 295 0.55 6.92 21.99
N LEU A 296 0.31 6.56 20.72
CA LEU A 296 -0.49 7.37 19.80
C LEU A 296 -1.96 7.48 20.22
N ILE A 297 -2.57 6.36 20.66
CA ILE A 297 -3.97 6.34 21.10
C ILE A 297 -4.17 7.28 22.30
N GLY A 298 -3.28 7.24 23.29
CA GLY A 298 -3.31 8.13 24.44
C GLY A 298 -3.13 9.59 24.06
N GLN A 299 -2.22 9.86 23.14
CA GLN A 299 -1.96 11.20 22.61
C GLN A 299 -3.22 11.78 21.93
N LEU A 300 -3.88 11.03 21.06
CA LEU A 300 -5.10 11.48 20.39
C LEU A 300 -6.29 11.60 21.35
N LYS A 301 -6.45 10.66 22.29
CA LYS A 301 -7.47 10.76 23.37
C LYS A 301 -7.28 11.99 24.28
N SER A 302 -6.10 12.60 24.29
CA SER A 302 -5.77 13.76 25.13
C SER A 302 -6.07 15.10 24.46
N ILE A 303 -6.40 15.13 23.19
CA ILE A 303 -6.73 16.36 22.44
C ILE A 303 -7.89 17.09 23.14
N GLY A 304 -7.73 18.40 23.37
CA GLY A 304 -8.74 19.24 24.02
C GLY A 304 -8.83 19.08 25.55
N LYS A 305 -7.99 18.24 26.18
CA LYS A 305 -7.95 18.08 27.65
C LYS A 305 -6.91 19.01 28.29
N SER A 306 -7.15 19.39 29.56
CA SER A 306 -6.13 20.07 30.34
C SER A 306 -4.91 19.17 30.58
N ALA A 307 -3.74 19.77 30.85
CA ALA A 307 -2.47 19.05 31.07
C ALA A 307 -2.56 17.89 32.09
N ASP A 308 -3.25 18.13 33.22
CA ASP A 308 -3.42 17.09 34.24
C ASP A 308 -4.32 15.95 33.78
N LYS A 309 -5.40 16.25 33.04
CA LYS A 309 -6.30 15.23 32.47
C LYS A 309 -5.64 14.48 31.33
N ALA A 310 -4.79 15.14 30.56
CA ALA A 310 -4.03 14.53 29.47
C ALA A 310 -3.02 13.49 30.00
N LYS A 311 -2.29 13.81 31.10
CA LYS A 311 -1.36 12.87 31.73
C LYS A 311 -2.03 11.62 32.33
N ALA A 312 -3.32 11.72 32.68
CA ALA A 312 -4.10 10.59 33.20
C ALA A 312 -4.71 9.69 32.13
N VAL A 313 -4.54 10.04 30.83
CA VAL A 313 -5.08 9.23 29.73
C VAL A 313 -4.23 7.99 29.55
N LYS A 314 -4.83 6.82 29.77
CA LYS A 314 -4.20 5.54 29.46
C LYS A 314 -4.16 5.35 27.93
N SER A 315 -3.01 4.98 27.41
CA SER A 315 -2.85 4.56 26.02
C SER A 315 -3.04 3.06 25.91
N ASP A 316 -3.48 2.62 24.75
CA ASP A 316 -3.57 1.20 24.39
C ASP A 316 -2.45 0.90 23.40
N PRO A 317 -1.82 -0.28 23.47
CA PRO A 317 -0.74 -0.65 22.56
C PRO A 317 -1.26 -0.81 21.13
N ALA A 318 -0.40 -0.47 20.17
CA ALA A 318 -0.72 -0.59 18.77
C ALA A 318 0.56 -0.80 17.92
N VAL A 319 0.41 -1.55 16.85
CA VAL A 319 1.47 -1.84 15.89
C VAL A 319 0.88 -1.95 14.49
N GLY A 320 1.60 -1.46 13.48
CA GLY A 320 1.11 -1.50 12.11
C GLY A 320 2.22 -1.31 11.08
N PHE A 321 1.85 -1.42 9.82
CA PHE A 321 2.71 -1.08 8.71
C PHE A 321 1.93 -0.43 7.57
N ALA A 322 2.64 0.25 6.68
CA ALA A 322 2.09 0.72 5.42
C ALA A 322 3.06 0.45 4.26
N MET A 323 2.50 0.18 3.08
CA MET A 323 3.24 0.03 1.84
C MET A 323 2.65 0.87 0.72
N GLY A 324 3.53 1.45 -0.11
CA GLY A 324 3.12 2.21 -1.30
C GLY A 324 2.89 1.29 -2.48
N LEU A 325 1.66 1.26 -3.00
CA LEU A 325 1.27 0.32 -4.06
C LEU A 325 1.95 0.63 -5.40
N GLU A 326 2.19 1.90 -5.72
CA GLU A 326 2.93 2.32 -6.91
C GLU A 326 4.36 1.75 -6.91
N ARG A 327 5.04 1.82 -5.75
CA ARG A 327 6.39 1.27 -5.59
C ARG A 327 6.40 -0.24 -5.69
N LEU A 328 5.48 -0.87 -4.99
CA LEU A 328 5.35 -2.32 -5.01
C LEU A 328 5.09 -2.82 -6.42
N LEU A 329 4.20 -2.18 -7.16
CA LEU A 329 3.90 -2.55 -8.53
C LEU A 329 5.09 -2.33 -9.49
N LEU A 330 5.86 -1.25 -9.28
CA LEU A 330 7.10 -1.03 -10.03
C LEU A 330 8.15 -2.12 -9.76
N LEU A 331 8.30 -2.53 -8.51
CA LEU A 331 9.21 -3.60 -8.12
C LEU A 331 8.80 -4.93 -8.74
N VAL A 332 7.53 -5.29 -8.61
CA VAL A 332 6.97 -6.51 -9.22
C VAL A 332 7.20 -6.52 -10.73
N GLN A 333 6.97 -5.39 -11.41
CA GLN A 333 7.21 -5.31 -12.86
C GLN A 333 8.67 -5.46 -13.25
N ALA A 334 9.59 -5.05 -12.37
CA ALA A 334 11.02 -5.16 -12.64
C ALA A 334 11.56 -6.60 -12.46
N ILE A 335 10.96 -7.38 -11.54
CA ILE A 335 11.48 -8.69 -11.12
C ILE A 335 10.64 -9.84 -11.67
N ASN A 336 9.34 -9.78 -11.46
CA ASN A 336 8.36 -10.81 -11.85
C ASN A 336 7.16 -10.15 -12.54
N PRO A 337 7.29 -9.73 -13.81
CA PRO A 337 6.25 -8.97 -14.50
C PRO A 337 4.92 -9.70 -14.53
N MET A 338 3.89 -9.07 -13.99
CA MET A 338 2.53 -9.59 -14.06
C MET A 338 2.05 -9.58 -15.52
N PRO A 339 1.43 -10.66 -16.01
CA PRO A 339 0.84 -10.66 -17.34
C PRO A 339 -0.24 -9.57 -17.44
N VAL A 340 -0.23 -8.88 -18.56
CA VAL A 340 -1.32 -7.95 -18.89
C VAL A 340 -2.53 -8.81 -19.28
N THR A 341 -3.54 -8.82 -18.41
CA THR A 341 -4.79 -9.50 -18.73
C THR A 341 -5.56 -8.68 -19.76
N THR A 342 -5.93 -9.32 -20.86
CA THR A 342 -6.84 -8.73 -21.84
C THR A 342 -8.18 -8.39 -21.18
N SER A 343 -8.87 -7.40 -21.69
CA SER A 343 -10.20 -7.03 -21.17
C SER A 343 -11.33 -7.87 -21.81
N CYS A 344 -10.96 -8.95 -22.49
CA CYS A 344 -11.88 -9.78 -23.27
C CYS A 344 -11.31 -11.19 -23.42
N ASP A 345 -12.08 -12.19 -23.03
CA ASP A 345 -11.72 -13.60 -23.24
C ASP A 345 -12.43 -14.14 -24.47
N ILE A 346 -13.71 -13.77 -24.64
CA ILE A 346 -14.54 -14.12 -25.78
C ILE A 346 -15.10 -12.84 -26.41
N PHE A 347 -14.94 -12.72 -27.73
CA PHE A 347 -15.56 -11.65 -28.49
C PHE A 347 -16.68 -12.21 -29.38
N VAL A 348 -17.90 -11.69 -29.22
CA VAL A 348 -19.05 -12.11 -30.04
C VAL A 348 -19.17 -11.19 -31.23
N VAL A 349 -19.13 -11.79 -32.42
CA VAL A 349 -19.31 -11.18 -33.72
C VAL A 349 -20.64 -11.70 -34.32
N VAL A 350 -21.49 -10.80 -34.76
CA VAL A 350 -22.81 -11.17 -35.25
C VAL A 350 -23.14 -10.41 -36.55
N HIS A 351 -23.89 -11.06 -37.47
CA HIS A 351 -24.39 -10.34 -38.62
C HIS A 351 -25.24 -9.14 -38.21
N PRO A 352 -25.09 -7.95 -38.81
CA PRO A 352 -25.77 -6.73 -38.39
C PRO A 352 -27.28 -6.85 -38.23
N GLU A 353 -27.92 -7.63 -39.10
CA GLU A 353 -29.38 -7.87 -39.06
C GLU A 353 -29.84 -8.80 -37.93
N LEU A 354 -28.90 -9.51 -37.28
CA LEU A 354 -29.15 -10.46 -36.19
C LEU A 354 -28.58 -9.97 -34.85
N TYR A 355 -28.43 -8.65 -34.72
CA TYR A 355 -27.78 -8.06 -33.54
C TYR A 355 -28.51 -8.38 -32.22
N ASP A 356 -29.83 -8.45 -32.23
CA ASP A 356 -30.67 -8.88 -31.12
C ASP A 356 -30.35 -10.33 -30.68
N GLN A 357 -30.16 -11.25 -31.63
CA GLN A 357 -29.75 -12.64 -31.34
C GLN A 357 -28.36 -12.72 -30.76
N GLY A 358 -27.43 -11.89 -31.25
CA GLY A 358 -26.10 -11.74 -30.67
C GLY A 358 -26.11 -11.20 -29.24
N LEU A 359 -26.96 -10.23 -28.94
CA LEU A 359 -27.14 -9.71 -27.58
C LEU A 359 -27.68 -10.79 -26.64
N LEU A 360 -28.70 -11.53 -27.07
CA LEU A 360 -29.27 -12.63 -26.27
C LEU A 360 -28.23 -13.71 -26.00
N TYR A 361 -27.45 -14.11 -27.01
CA TYR A 361 -26.39 -15.08 -26.83
C TYR A 361 -25.30 -14.59 -25.88
N ALA A 362 -24.78 -13.39 -26.09
CA ALA A 362 -23.74 -12.81 -25.25
C ALA A 362 -24.19 -12.69 -23.78
N GLN A 363 -25.48 -12.36 -23.57
CA GLN A 363 -26.06 -12.28 -22.23
C GLN A 363 -26.20 -13.65 -21.57
N SER A 364 -26.75 -14.65 -22.28
CA SER A 364 -26.86 -16.00 -21.74
C SER A 364 -25.50 -16.60 -21.39
N LEU A 365 -24.49 -16.32 -22.19
CA LEU A 365 -23.11 -16.76 -21.94
C LEU A 365 -22.51 -16.07 -20.69
N ARG A 366 -22.78 -14.77 -20.46
CA ARG A 366 -22.37 -14.06 -19.24
C ARG A 366 -23.02 -14.62 -17.99
N GLU A 367 -24.29 -15.00 -18.08
CA GLU A 367 -25.03 -15.61 -16.97
C GLU A 367 -24.51 -17.01 -16.64
N ALA A 368 -24.16 -17.79 -17.63
CA ALA A 368 -23.59 -19.14 -17.45
C ALA A 368 -22.12 -19.13 -16.99
N ARG A 369 -21.35 -18.12 -17.39
CA ARG A 369 -19.88 -18.07 -17.22
C ARG A 369 -19.40 -16.76 -16.60
N SER A 370 -19.60 -16.63 -15.29
CA SER A 370 -19.15 -15.45 -14.51
C SER A 370 -17.62 -15.29 -14.48
N ASP A 371 -16.87 -16.32 -14.82
CA ASP A 371 -15.41 -16.35 -14.92
C ASP A 371 -14.87 -15.71 -16.21
N LEU A 372 -15.71 -15.53 -17.25
CA LEU A 372 -15.29 -15.04 -18.56
C LEU A 372 -15.69 -13.58 -18.81
N ARG A 373 -14.81 -12.86 -19.49
CA ARG A 373 -15.05 -11.48 -19.96
C ARG A 373 -15.51 -11.52 -21.41
N ILE A 374 -16.79 -11.29 -21.63
CA ILE A 374 -17.43 -11.40 -22.93
C ILE A 374 -17.74 -10.02 -23.48
N LYS A 375 -17.17 -9.68 -24.64
CA LYS A 375 -17.43 -8.45 -25.38
C LYS A 375 -18.19 -8.71 -26.66
N MET A 376 -18.90 -7.69 -27.09
CA MET A 376 -19.60 -7.62 -28.36
C MET A 376 -19.44 -6.22 -28.95
N SER A 377 -19.55 -6.06 -30.26
CA SER A 377 -19.43 -4.76 -30.92
C SER A 377 -20.61 -4.49 -31.83
N SER A 378 -21.09 -3.28 -31.81
CA SER A 378 -22.13 -2.73 -32.71
C SER A 378 -21.57 -2.23 -34.05
N ALA A 379 -20.49 -2.79 -34.58
CA ALA A 379 -19.98 -2.37 -35.90
C ALA A 379 -20.86 -2.89 -37.06
N ASN A 380 -20.98 -2.05 -38.07
CA ASN A 380 -21.92 -2.26 -39.19
C ASN A 380 -21.50 -3.36 -40.20
N SER A 381 -20.37 -4.07 -39.99
CA SER A 381 -19.96 -5.20 -40.82
C SER A 381 -19.19 -6.23 -40.05
N LEU A 382 -19.31 -7.50 -40.42
CA LEU A 382 -18.56 -8.61 -39.82
C LEU A 382 -17.04 -8.35 -39.88
N LYS A 383 -16.53 -7.81 -40.99
CA LYS A 383 -15.09 -7.47 -41.13
C LYS A 383 -14.63 -6.45 -40.09
N ALA A 384 -15.45 -5.43 -39.83
CA ALA A 384 -15.12 -4.41 -38.80
C ALA A 384 -15.20 -4.99 -37.40
N GLN A 385 -16.17 -5.87 -37.13
CA GLN A 385 -16.29 -6.58 -35.85
C GLN A 385 -15.10 -7.52 -35.63
N MET A 386 -14.69 -8.32 -36.63
CA MET A 386 -13.50 -9.17 -36.56
C MET A 386 -12.23 -8.39 -36.28
N LYS A 387 -12.04 -7.21 -36.90
CA LYS A 387 -10.90 -6.33 -36.59
C LYS A 387 -10.92 -5.82 -35.15
N LYS A 388 -12.11 -5.62 -34.56
CA LYS A 388 -12.25 -5.26 -33.15
C LYS A 388 -11.99 -6.46 -32.23
N ALA A 389 -12.43 -7.66 -32.62
CA ALA A 389 -12.14 -8.91 -31.92
C ALA A 389 -10.62 -9.14 -31.83
N ASP A 390 -9.92 -9.01 -32.95
CA ASP A 390 -8.46 -9.12 -33.02
C ASP A 390 -7.75 -8.12 -32.08
N LYS A 391 -8.16 -6.84 -32.11
CA LYS A 391 -7.61 -5.79 -31.22
C LYS A 391 -7.99 -5.95 -29.75
N SER A 392 -9.03 -6.72 -29.43
CA SER A 392 -9.49 -6.89 -28.06
C SER A 392 -8.61 -7.81 -27.22
N GLY A 393 -7.75 -8.62 -27.88
CA GLY A 393 -6.95 -9.66 -27.27
C GLY A 393 -7.79 -10.85 -26.76
N ALA A 394 -9.00 -11.03 -27.31
CA ALA A 394 -9.83 -12.20 -27.01
C ALA A 394 -9.12 -13.49 -27.43
N LYS A 395 -9.24 -14.54 -26.62
CA LYS A 395 -8.74 -15.89 -26.95
C LYS A 395 -9.62 -16.55 -28.01
N LEU A 396 -10.93 -16.37 -27.89
CA LEU A 396 -11.91 -16.90 -28.81
C LEU A 396 -12.78 -15.79 -29.39
N THR A 397 -13.19 -15.99 -30.66
CA THR A 397 -14.26 -15.20 -31.28
C THR A 397 -15.41 -16.12 -31.64
N VAL A 398 -16.59 -15.82 -31.10
CA VAL A 398 -17.84 -16.47 -31.51
C VAL A 398 -18.44 -15.70 -32.67
N ILE A 399 -18.79 -16.38 -33.73
CA ILE A 399 -19.41 -15.81 -34.94
C ILE A 399 -20.83 -16.36 -35.06
N LEU A 400 -21.79 -15.46 -35.20
CA LEU A 400 -23.20 -15.75 -35.35
C LEU A 400 -23.67 -15.14 -36.68
N GLY A 401 -23.91 -15.98 -37.68
CA GLY A 401 -24.54 -15.65 -38.94
C GLY A 401 -25.93 -16.27 -39.01
N GLN A 402 -26.59 -16.11 -40.15
CA GLN A 402 -27.94 -16.65 -40.41
C GLN A 402 -27.95 -18.17 -40.23
N ASN A 403 -26.96 -18.87 -40.81
CA ASN A 403 -26.87 -20.32 -40.73
C ASN A 403 -26.69 -20.84 -39.31
N GLU A 404 -25.87 -20.16 -38.51
CA GLU A 404 -25.64 -20.53 -37.10
C GLU A 404 -26.93 -20.39 -36.28
N ILE A 405 -27.69 -19.32 -36.49
CA ILE A 405 -28.95 -19.11 -35.77
C ILE A 405 -29.99 -20.17 -36.17
N GLU A 406 -30.16 -20.44 -37.47
CA GLU A 406 -31.13 -21.42 -37.98
C GLU A 406 -30.82 -22.86 -37.53
N ASN A 407 -29.54 -23.22 -37.42
CA ASN A 407 -29.12 -24.55 -37.05
C ASN A 407 -28.86 -24.72 -35.53
N GLY A 408 -29.02 -23.67 -34.71
CA GLY A 408 -28.77 -23.70 -33.28
C GLY A 408 -27.29 -23.93 -32.93
N THR A 409 -26.38 -23.46 -33.80
CA THR A 409 -24.92 -23.62 -33.66
C THR A 409 -24.22 -22.28 -33.47
N ILE A 410 -22.93 -22.32 -33.20
CA ILE A 410 -22.00 -21.18 -33.18
C ILE A 410 -20.73 -21.57 -33.94
N SER A 411 -20.15 -20.64 -34.67
CA SER A 411 -18.80 -20.78 -35.20
C SER A 411 -17.80 -20.16 -34.20
N ILE A 412 -16.86 -20.96 -33.73
CA ILE A 412 -15.80 -20.52 -32.76
C ILE A 412 -14.48 -20.44 -33.53
N LYS A 413 -13.86 -19.26 -33.49
CA LYS A 413 -12.52 -19.03 -34.00
C LYS A 413 -11.54 -18.84 -32.87
N THR A 414 -10.50 -19.68 -32.82
CA THR A 414 -9.34 -19.49 -31.95
C THR A 414 -8.46 -18.38 -32.53
N MET A 415 -8.27 -17.31 -31.76
CA MET A 415 -7.60 -16.10 -32.27
C MET A 415 -6.11 -16.29 -32.52
N GLU A 416 -5.46 -17.15 -31.73
CA GLU A 416 -4.03 -17.46 -31.85
C GLU A 416 -3.71 -18.29 -33.08
N THR A 417 -4.46 -19.36 -33.31
CA THR A 417 -4.21 -20.30 -34.45
C THR A 417 -4.97 -19.94 -35.73
N GLY A 418 -6.04 -19.17 -35.57
CA GLY A 418 -6.97 -18.87 -36.67
C GLY A 418 -7.91 -20.03 -37.03
N GLU A 419 -7.82 -21.16 -36.35
CA GLU A 419 -8.69 -22.32 -36.53
C GLU A 419 -10.15 -21.96 -36.20
N GLN A 420 -11.07 -22.46 -37.03
CA GLN A 420 -12.50 -22.21 -36.84
C GLN A 420 -13.24 -23.55 -36.83
N VAL A 421 -14.08 -23.77 -35.84
CA VAL A 421 -14.91 -24.94 -35.67
C VAL A 421 -16.36 -24.56 -35.41
N SER A 422 -17.30 -25.41 -35.84
CA SER A 422 -18.72 -25.25 -35.53
C SER A 422 -19.07 -26.10 -34.30
N GLN A 423 -19.81 -25.55 -33.36
CA GLN A 423 -20.24 -26.19 -32.13
C GLN A 423 -21.72 -25.90 -31.84
N ASP A 424 -22.30 -26.68 -30.92
CA ASP A 424 -23.63 -26.39 -30.40
C ASP A 424 -23.66 -24.99 -29.71
N LYS A 425 -24.80 -24.32 -29.80
CA LYS A 425 -24.96 -22.97 -29.28
C LYS A 425 -24.64 -22.85 -27.77
N LEU A 426 -24.85 -23.91 -26.99
CA LEU A 426 -24.58 -23.94 -25.56
C LEU A 426 -23.18 -24.46 -25.21
N TRP A 427 -22.36 -24.84 -26.20
CA TRP A 427 -21.05 -25.45 -25.94
C TRP A 427 -20.16 -24.61 -25.01
N LEU A 428 -20.07 -23.31 -25.18
CA LEU A 428 -19.28 -22.41 -24.33
C LEU A 428 -19.89 -22.15 -22.94
N HIS A 429 -21.13 -22.57 -22.69
CA HIS A 429 -21.78 -22.42 -21.39
C HIS A 429 -21.20 -23.40 -20.34
N SER A 430 -20.60 -24.50 -20.78
CA SER A 430 -19.88 -25.42 -19.91
C SER A 430 -18.42 -24.98 -19.71
N ALA A 431 -17.98 -24.95 -18.45
CA ALA A 431 -16.60 -24.65 -18.09
C ALA A 431 -15.61 -25.75 -18.55
N GLU A 432 -16.07 -26.97 -18.79
CA GLU A 432 -15.26 -28.09 -19.27
C GLU A 432 -14.77 -27.87 -20.70
N ASN A 433 -15.52 -27.12 -21.51
CA ASN A 433 -15.21 -26.92 -22.91
C ASN A 433 -14.22 -25.77 -23.16
N PHE A 434 -14.14 -24.82 -22.24
CA PHE A 434 -13.20 -23.69 -22.32
C PHE A 434 -12.90 -23.15 -20.92
N SER A 435 -11.62 -23.12 -20.55
CA SER A 435 -11.09 -22.48 -19.34
C SER A 435 -9.97 -21.50 -19.70
N LEU A 436 -9.74 -20.49 -18.85
CA LEU A 436 -8.71 -19.44 -19.04
C LEU A 436 -7.29 -19.93 -18.75
#